data_f73a99fc670906730c833f8370195ae3
#
_entry.id   f73a99fc670906730c833f8370195ae3
#
_cell.length_a   1.000
_cell.length_b   1.000
_cell.length_c   1.000
_cell.angle_alpha   90.00
_cell.angle_beta   90.00
_cell.angle_gamma   90.00
#
_symmetry.space_group_name_H-M   'P 1'
#
loop_
_entity.id
_entity.type
_entity.pdbx_description
1 polymer ?
#
loop_
_entity_poly.entity_id
_entity_poly.type
_entity_poly.pdbx_seq_one_letter_code
_entity_poly.pdbx_strand_id
1 'polypeptide(L)'
;MLDLIKLSGEETCVADEFKMDWENQGIDFYEDVAYGMGGDHPMYLDLMIPREKAEKKRPVIIWVHGGGWSIPELTKKYRPVNALVQACHMGFVCASIEYRLVTEKPFPAPVEDCKCAVRFLKAHAGELGIDPDCIGIWGESAGGQLAALVGASYRNPCLEGNGGWKEYSSEVKAVCDWYCGGDMTHMGAYACPQVQARAKELGIRLTLMPGQQGKEEKQRDEVQEKIFVQMFGRPGREAPELSMEISPIFYVDQKQPAYLLMHGDSDQAVSPEFSYNYYDALLKYGHDATFVLVPRQGHGFFRGQGYYDIVLNFFRKKLVPCSDGGKEADGLMC
;
A
#
# COMPACT_ATOMS: atom_id res chain seq x y z
N MET A 1 0.64 10.65 -19.35
CA MET A 1 1.20 9.60 -18.47
C MET A 1 2.72 9.66 -18.40
N LEU A 2 3.47 9.65 -19.49
CA LEU A 2 4.93 9.88 -19.53
C LEU A 2 5.37 11.22 -18.91
N ASP A 3 4.53 12.25 -18.96
CA ASP A 3 4.82 13.56 -18.35
C ASP A 3 4.61 13.59 -16.82
N LEU A 4 3.77 12.70 -16.29
CA LEU A 4 3.62 12.50 -14.83
C LEU A 4 4.87 11.84 -14.23
N ILE A 5 5.48 10.91 -14.96
CA ILE A 5 6.75 10.26 -14.59
C ILE A 5 7.87 11.31 -14.49
N LYS A 6 7.96 12.25 -15.44
CA LYS A 6 8.98 13.32 -15.43
C LYS A 6 8.82 14.34 -14.30
N LEU A 7 7.63 14.46 -13.70
CA LEU A 7 7.36 15.37 -12.58
C LEU A 7 7.72 14.79 -11.21
N SER A 8 7.88 13.46 -11.10
CA SER A 8 8.05 12.77 -9.82
C SER A 8 9.47 12.72 -9.26
N GLY A 9 10.47 13.13 -10.01
CA GLY A 9 11.87 13.08 -9.55
C GLY A 9 12.47 11.68 -9.52
N GLU A 10 12.01 10.82 -10.39
CA GLU A 10 12.23 9.36 -10.45
C GLU A 10 13.67 8.93 -10.77
N GLU A 11 14.53 9.85 -11.26
CA GLU A 11 15.92 9.51 -11.61
C GLU A 11 16.76 8.99 -10.43
N THR A 12 16.32 9.21 -9.18
CA THR A 12 17.11 8.85 -8.00
C THR A 12 16.81 7.45 -7.46
N CYS A 13 15.58 6.93 -7.56
CA CYS A 13 15.23 5.64 -6.95
C CYS A 13 15.76 4.42 -7.72
N VAL A 14 15.61 4.42 -9.04
CA VAL A 14 16.10 3.31 -9.89
C VAL A 14 17.63 3.34 -10.01
N ALA A 15 18.24 4.54 -10.00
CA ALA A 15 19.71 4.68 -10.09
C ALA A 15 20.43 4.20 -8.81
N ASP A 16 19.81 4.31 -7.64
CA ASP A 16 20.41 3.89 -6.37
C ASP A 16 20.42 2.35 -6.22
N GLU A 17 19.47 1.65 -6.80
CA GLU A 17 19.39 0.19 -6.72
C GLU A 17 20.52 -0.53 -7.46
N PHE A 18 20.89 -0.05 -8.64
CA PHE A 18 21.99 -0.63 -9.43
C PHE A 18 23.37 -0.49 -8.75
N LYS A 19 23.46 0.30 -7.68
CA LYS A 19 24.70 0.56 -6.94
C LYS A 19 24.71 -0.04 -5.54
N MET A 20 23.61 -0.67 -5.10
CA MET A 20 23.51 -1.16 -3.73
C MET A 20 24.37 -2.42 -3.55
N ASP A 21 25.35 -2.30 -2.69
CA ASP A 21 26.17 -3.42 -2.23
C ASP A 21 25.54 -4.02 -0.96
N TRP A 22 24.59 -4.94 -1.17
CA TRP A 22 23.83 -5.58 -0.11
C TRP A 22 24.74 -6.31 0.89
N GLU A 23 25.82 -6.91 0.41
CA GLU A 23 26.76 -7.64 1.26
C GLU A 23 27.44 -6.72 2.27
N ASN A 24 27.93 -5.58 1.83
CA ASN A 24 28.52 -4.56 2.70
C ASN A 24 27.51 -3.89 3.63
N GLN A 25 26.20 -3.94 3.30
CA GLN A 25 25.13 -3.54 4.21
C GLN A 25 24.80 -4.60 5.27
N GLY A 26 25.42 -5.78 5.22
CA GLY A 26 25.10 -6.88 6.13
C GLY A 26 23.71 -7.47 5.89
N ILE A 27 23.23 -7.47 4.64
CA ILE A 27 21.92 -7.92 4.22
C ILE A 27 22.08 -9.07 3.22
N ASP A 28 21.36 -10.16 3.44
CA ASP A 28 21.15 -11.20 2.45
C ASP A 28 20.00 -10.78 1.53
N PHE A 29 20.32 -10.58 0.25
CA PHE A 29 19.36 -10.18 -0.76
C PHE A 29 19.03 -11.36 -1.66
N TYR A 30 17.73 -11.68 -1.74
CA TYR A 30 17.20 -12.74 -2.59
C TYR A 30 16.27 -12.10 -3.64
N GLU A 31 16.71 -12.09 -4.88
CA GLU A 31 15.93 -11.60 -6.02
C GLU A 31 15.02 -12.70 -6.57
N ASP A 32 13.84 -12.31 -7.06
CA ASP A 32 12.90 -13.19 -7.78
C ASP A 32 12.46 -14.45 -7.00
N VAL A 33 12.14 -14.27 -5.72
CA VAL A 33 11.54 -15.34 -4.91
C VAL A 33 10.08 -15.52 -5.32
N ALA A 34 9.71 -16.68 -5.86
CA ALA A 34 8.33 -16.99 -6.24
C ALA A 34 7.45 -17.10 -4.99
N TYR A 35 6.44 -16.23 -4.86
CA TYR A 35 5.55 -16.21 -3.70
C TYR A 35 4.17 -16.85 -3.96
N GLY A 36 3.81 -17.06 -5.22
CA GLY A 36 2.51 -17.64 -5.57
C GLY A 36 2.27 -17.62 -7.07
N MET A 37 1.03 -17.86 -7.47
CA MET A 37 0.61 -17.87 -8.87
C MET A 37 -0.32 -16.71 -9.17
N GLY A 38 0.01 -15.92 -10.21
CA GLY A 38 -0.83 -14.89 -10.80
C GLY A 38 -1.60 -15.42 -12.00
N GLY A 39 -2.58 -16.29 -11.77
CA GLY A 39 -3.24 -17.01 -12.86
C GLY A 39 -2.39 -18.18 -13.34
N ASP A 40 -1.75 -18.08 -14.51
CA ASP A 40 -0.96 -19.11 -15.16
C ASP A 40 0.56 -18.93 -15.04
N HIS A 41 1.03 -17.86 -14.43
CA HIS A 41 2.45 -17.60 -14.23
C HIS A 41 2.80 -17.31 -12.76
N PRO A 42 4.06 -17.56 -12.35
CA PRO A 42 4.51 -17.25 -11.00
C PRO A 42 4.63 -15.74 -10.78
N MET A 43 4.33 -15.32 -9.54
CA MET A 43 4.53 -13.98 -9.05
C MET A 43 5.76 -13.92 -8.15
N TYR A 44 6.51 -12.83 -8.24
CA TYR A 44 7.82 -12.73 -7.60
C TYR A 44 7.88 -11.57 -6.58
N LEU A 45 8.73 -11.77 -5.58
CA LEU A 45 9.15 -10.73 -4.65
C LEU A 45 10.67 -10.77 -4.46
N ASP A 46 11.23 -9.65 -4.00
CA ASP A 46 12.62 -9.59 -3.54
C ASP A 46 12.62 -9.55 -2.01
N LEU A 47 13.50 -10.32 -1.38
CA LEU A 47 13.68 -10.37 0.06
C LEU A 47 15.02 -9.76 0.49
N MET A 48 14.97 -8.98 1.56
CA MET A 48 16.10 -8.37 2.24
C MET A 48 16.10 -8.84 3.69
N ILE A 49 17.06 -9.69 4.06
CA ILE A 49 17.15 -10.32 5.38
C ILE A 49 18.44 -9.86 6.07
N PRO A 50 18.38 -9.21 7.25
CA PRO A 50 19.58 -8.86 8.00
C PRO A 50 20.41 -10.10 8.38
N ARG A 51 21.72 -10.08 8.12
CA ARG A 51 22.66 -11.17 8.47
C ARG A 51 22.89 -11.29 9.97
N GLU A 52 22.73 -10.19 10.70
CA GLU A 52 22.86 -10.21 12.14
C GLU A 52 21.89 -11.22 12.75
N LYS A 53 22.38 -12.05 13.67
CA LYS A 53 21.52 -13.02 14.36
C LYS A 53 20.56 -12.29 15.29
N ALA A 54 19.26 -12.59 15.16
CA ALA A 54 18.25 -12.09 16.07
C ALA A 54 17.92 -13.14 17.13
N GLU A 55 17.77 -12.71 18.36
CA GLU A 55 17.30 -13.58 19.46
C GLU A 55 15.81 -13.92 19.35
N LYS A 56 15.04 -13.04 18.70
CA LYS A 56 13.60 -13.16 18.48
C LYS A 56 13.29 -13.17 16.98
N LYS A 57 12.13 -13.70 16.64
CA LYS A 57 11.60 -13.58 15.28
C LYS A 57 11.46 -12.12 14.88
N ARG A 58 11.77 -11.80 13.61
CA ARG A 58 11.82 -10.43 13.09
C ARG A 58 10.47 -9.98 12.59
N PRO A 59 10.09 -8.71 12.79
CA PRO A 59 8.95 -8.13 12.10
C PRO A 59 9.26 -7.94 10.61
N VAL A 60 8.21 -7.80 9.80
CA VAL A 60 8.32 -7.67 8.34
C VAL A 60 7.72 -6.35 7.86
N ILE A 61 8.36 -5.71 6.90
CA ILE A 61 7.79 -4.63 6.09
C ILE A 61 7.70 -5.09 4.64
N ILE A 62 6.48 -5.10 4.08
CA ILE A 62 6.23 -5.36 2.67
C ILE A 62 6.12 -4.03 1.94
N TRP A 63 6.90 -3.84 0.88
CA TRP A 63 6.80 -2.72 -0.03
C TRP A 63 5.97 -3.08 -1.26
N VAL A 64 5.05 -2.18 -1.65
CA VAL A 64 4.19 -2.30 -2.84
C VAL A 64 4.42 -1.06 -3.71
N HIS A 65 4.91 -1.29 -4.93
CA HIS A 65 5.22 -0.22 -5.86
C HIS A 65 3.97 0.46 -6.44
N GLY A 66 4.11 1.72 -6.87
CA GLY A 66 3.08 2.46 -7.56
C GLY A 66 2.99 2.17 -9.06
N GLY A 67 2.64 3.19 -9.84
CA GLY A 67 2.55 3.09 -11.30
C GLY A 67 1.13 2.97 -11.84
N GLY A 68 0.13 3.54 -11.14
CA GLY A 68 -1.26 3.59 -11.62
C GLY A 68 -1.84 2.22 -11.95
N TRP A 69 -1.37 1.18 -11.28
CA TRP A 69 -1.72 -0.25 -11.51
C TRP A 69 -1.45 -0.76 -12.93
N SER A 70 -0.83 0.03 -13.82
CA SER A 70 -0.80 -0.24 -15.27
C SER A 70 0.56 0.01 -15.94
N ILE A 71 1.56 0.55 -15.25
CA ILE A 71 2.87 0.89 -15.81
C ILE A 71 3.82 -0.30 -15.65
N PRO A 72 4.17 -1.03 -16.73
CA PRO A 72 4.97 -2.25 -16.64
C PRO A 72 6.45 -2.02 -16.31
N GLU A 73 6.94 -0.78 -16.49
CA GLU A 73 8.30 -0.41 -16.14
C GLU A 73 8.50 -0.24 -14.62
N LEU A 74 7.41 0.01 -13.87
CA LEU A 74 7.45 0.13 -12.42
C LEU A 74 7.12 -1.23 -11.79
N THR A 75 8.17 -1.90 -11.34
CA THR A 75 8.12 -3.24 -10.75
C THR A 75 8.52 -3.21 -9.28
N LYS A 76 8.69 -4.36 -8.65
CA LYS A 76 9.26 -4.50 -7.30
C LYS A 76 10.63 -3.83 -7.12
N LYS A 77 11.32 -3.49 -8.23
CA LYS A 77 12.59 -2.73 -8.23
C LYS A 77 12.37 -1.23 -8.00
N TYR A 78 11.17 -0.73 -8.23
CA TYR A 78 10.79 0.65 -7.92
C TYR A 78 10.44 0.76 -6.44
N ARG A 79 11.46 0.99 -5.61
CA ARG A 79 11.37 0.95 -4.14
C ARG A 79 12.31 1.95 -3.47
N PRO A 80 12.01 2.41 -2.23
CA PRO A 80 12.86 3.31 -1.46
C PRO A 80 14.02 2.52 -0.82
N VAL A 81 15.02 2.13 -1.65
CA VAL A 81 16.11 1.22 -1.28
C VAL A 81 16.78 1.61 0.03
N ASN A 82 17.16 2.90 0.19
CA ASN A 82 17.85 3.37 1.38
C ASN A 82 16.99 3.22 2.66
N ALA A 83 15.67 3.44 2.55
CA ALA A 83 14.77 3.25 3.68
C ALA A 83 14.59 1.78 4.03
N LEU A 84 14.54 0.88 3.03
CA LEU A 84 14.47 -0.56 3.28
C LEU A 84 15.76 -1.11 3.88
N VAL A 85 16.93 -0.61 3.45
CA VAL A 85 18.24 -0.90 4.09
C VAL A 85 18.22 -0.45 5.55
N GLN A 86 17.76 0.78 5.82
CA GLN A 86 17.63 1.29 7.18
C GLN A 86 16.66 0.43 8.02
N ALA A 87 15.53 0.00 7.44
CA ALA A 87 14.62 -0.93 8.10
C ALA A 87 15.31 -2.25 8.47
N CYS A 88 16.13 -2.81 7.57
CA CYS A 88 16.94 -4.00 7.85
C CYS A 88 17.92 -3.77 9.01
N HIS A 89 18.60 -2.63 9.05
CA HIS A 89 19.47 -2.25 10.18
C HIS A 89 18.70 -2.06 11.51
N MET A 90 17.40 -1.76 11.44
CA MET A 90 16.50 -1.73 12.61
C MET A 90 15.96 -3.11 13.00
N GLY A 91 16.36 -4.18 12.28
CA GLY A 91 15.99 -5.56 12.58
C GLY A 91 14.76 -6.08 11.83
N PHE A 92 14.22 -5.35 10.87
CA PHE A 92 13.13 -5.83 10.01
C PHE A 92 13.64 -6.74 8.91
N VAL A 93 12.83 -7.71 8.50
CA VAL A 93 12.92 -8.31 7.19
C VAL A 93 12.08 -7.46 6.24
N CYS A 94 12.60 -7.15 5.05
CA CYS A 94 11.87 -6.39 4.05
C CYS A 94 11.57 -7.25 2.83
N ALA A 95 10.37 -7.10 2.25
CA ALA A 95 9.96 -7.73 1.01
C ALA A 95 9.45 -6.65 0.05
N SER A 96 9.89 -6.68 -1.21
CA SER A 96 9.34 -5.84 -2.28
C SER A 96 8.62 -6.73 -3.27
N ILE A 97 7.33 -6.51 -3.51
CA ILE A 97 6.48 -7.45 -4.26
C ILE A 97 6.10 -6.91 -5.64
N GLU A 98 5.98 -7.80 -6.61
CA GLU A 98 5.23 -7.59 -7.84
C GLU A 98 3.75 -7.91 -7.61
N TYR A 99 2.90 -7.39 -8.45
CA TYR A 99 1.48 -7.74 -8.55
C TYR A 99 1.05 -7.62 -10.01
N ARG A 100 0.05 -8.41 -10.44
CA ARG A 100 -0.52 -8.31 -11.79
C ARG A 100 -1.07 -6.92 -12.05
N LEU A 101 -0.68 -6.33 -13.17
CA LEU A 101 -1.19 -5.03 -13.58
C LEU A 101 -2.62 -5.15 -14.14
N VAL A 102 -3.40 -4.08 -14.07
CA VAL A 102 -4.78 -4.07 -14.61
C VAL A 102 -4.81 -4.20 -16.15
N THR A 103 -3.70 -3.94 -16.81
CA THR A 103 -3.51 -4.21 -18.25
C THR A 103 -3.42 -5.70 -18.55
N GLU A 104 -3.03 -6.49 -17.57
CA GLU A 104 -2.93 -7.96 -17.64
C GLU A 104 -4.23 -8.59 -17.13
N LYS A 105 -4.68 -8.18 -15.94
CA LYS A 105 -5.90 -8.67 -15.33
C LYS A 105 -6.56 -7.57 -14.48
N PRO A 106 -7.84 -7.20 -14.75
CA PRO A 106 -8.57 -6.23 -13.96
C PRO A 106 -8.63 -6.58 -12.47
N PHE A 107 -9.03 -5.62 -11.65
CA PHE A 107 -9.36 -5.90 -10.25
C PHE A 107 -10.39 -7.04 -10.14
N PRO A 108 -10.25 -7.93 -9.12
CA PRO A 108 -9.40 -7.78 -7.93
C PRO A 108 -7.97 -8.35 -8.05
N ALA A 109 -7.49 -8.75 -9.23
CA ALA A 109 -6.21 -9.44 -9.39
C ALA A 109 -5.01 -8.75 -8.69
N PRO A 110 -4.81 -7.42 -8.77
CA PRO A 110 -3.69 -6.77 -8.08
C PRO A 110 -3.70 -6.97 -6.55
N VAL A 111 -4.86 -6.85 -5.91
CA VAL A 111 -4.96 -7.04 -4.45
C VAL A 111 -4.89 -8.52 -4.05
N GLU A 112 -5.40 -9.44 -4.86
CA GLU A 112 -5.27 -10.88 -4.64
C GLU A 112 -3.79 -11.31 -4.55
N ASP A 113 -2.94 -10.74 -5.41
CA ASP A 113 -1.51 -11.01 -5.44
C ASP A 113 -0.81 -10.44 -4.21
N CYS A 114 -1.12 -9.18 -3.82
CA CYS A 114 -0.59 -8.59 -2.58
C CYS A 114 -0.95 -9.42 -1.35
N LYS A 115 -2.20 -9.90 -1.25
CA LYS A 115 -2.65 -10.77 -0.17
C LYS A 115 -1.96 -12.14 -0.21
N CYS A 116 -1.72 -12.69 -1.40
CA CYS A 116 -0.96 -13.93 -1.56
C CYS A 116 0.47 -13.77 -1.04
N ALA A 117 1.14 -12.64 -1.29
CA ALA A 117 2.48 -12.37 -0.76
C ALA A 117 2.49 -12.32 0.78
N VAL A 118 1.47 -11.71 1.42
CA VAL A 118 1.33 -11.74 2.89
C VAL A 118 1.22 -13.19 3.39
N ARG A 119 0.37 -14.00 2.76
CA ARG A 119 0.17 -15.40 3.16
C ARG A 119 1.43 -16.23 2.95
N PHE A 120 2.17 -16.02 1.85
CA PHE A 120 3.46 -16.65 1.59
C PHE A 120 4.46 -16.39 2.72
N LEU A 121 4.62 -15.14 3.13
CA LEU A 121 5.53 -14.78 4.23
C LEU A 121 5.13 -15.45 5.54
N LYS A 122 3.84 -15.54 5.84
CA LYS A 122 3.34 -16.27 7.02
C LYS A 122 3.59 -17.77 6.93
N ALA A 123 3.38 -18.37 5.77
CA ALA A 123 3.64 -19.80 5.54
C ALA A 123 5.12 -20.17 5.77
N HIS A 124 6.03 -19.29 5.38
CA HIS A 124 7.48 -19.50 5.49
C HIS A 124 8.09 -18.80 6.72
N ALA A 125 7.27 -18.39 7.69
CA ALA A 125 7.73 -17.63 8.84
C ALA A 125 8.83 -18.32 9.66
N GLY A 126 8.79 -19.65 9.73
CA GLY A 126 9.82 -20.45 10.41
C GLY A 126 11.16 -20.42 9.69
N GLU A 127 11.16 -20.58 8.38
CA GLU A 127 12.35 -20.61 7.52
C GLU A 127 13.01 -19.23 7.41
N LEU A 128 12.19 -18.17 7.31
CA LEU A 128 12.63 -16.80 7.19
C LEU A 128 13.00 -16.15 8.53
N GLY A 129 12.74 -16.82 9.66
CA GLY A 129 12.99 -16.28 10.99
C GLY A 129 12.12 -15.06 11.33
N ILE A 130 10.93 -14.94 10.73
CA ILE A 130 10.01 -13.81 10.90
C ILE A 130 8.85 -14.13 11.84
N ASP A 131 8.28 -13.07 12.42
CA ASP A 131 7.05 -13.16 13.21
C ASP A 131 5.82 -12.98 12.30
N PRO A 132 4.99 -14.03 12.09
CA PRO A 132 3.82 -13.96 11.21
C PRO A 132 2.74 -12.99 11.69
N ASP A 133 2.74 -12.61 12.98
CA ASP A 133 1.80 -11.66 13.57
C ASP A 133 2.32 -10.21 13.56
N CYS A 134 3.57 -10.01 13.13
CA CYS A 134 4.23 -8.71 13.08
C CYS A 134 4.59 -8.30 11.64
N ILE A 135 3.60 -8.31 10.75
CA ILE A 135 3.74 -7.91 9.34
C ILE A 135 3.08 -6.54 9.14
N GLY A 136 3.84 -5.61 8.55
CA GLY A 136 3.35 -4.34 8.03
C GLY A 136 3.46 -4.27 6.52
N ILE A 137 2.63 -3.43 5.92
CA ILE A 137 2.62 -3.19 4.48
C ILE A 137 2.71 -1.70 4.20
N TRP A 138 3.55 -1.33 3.24
CA TRP A 138 3.82 0.05 2.86
C TRP A 138 3.79 0.15 1.34
N GLY A 139 3.06 1.12 0.81
CA GLY A 139 3.02 1.37 -0.61
C GLY A 139 2.87 2.84 -0.94
N GLU A 140 3.10 3.16 -2.20
CA GLU A 140 2.96 4.52 -2.72
C GLU A 140 1.98 4.55 -3.90
N SER A 141 1.19 5.64 -4.05
CA SER A 141 0.25 5.81 -5.16
C SER A 141 -0.66 4.58 -5.32
N ALA A 142 -0.66 3.92 -6.48
CA ALA A 142 -1.37 2.65 -6.71
C ALA A 142 -1.02 1.58 -5.66
N GLY A 143 0.26 1.47 -5.28
CA GLY A 143 0.72 0.56 -4.23
C GLY A 143 0.22 0.96 -2.84
N GLY A 144 0.06 2.27 -2.57
CA GLY A 144 -0.53 2.79 -1.35
C GLY A 144 -1.99 2.35 -1.20
N GLN A 145 -2.78 2.46 -2.26
CA GLN A 145 -4.15 1.95 -2.30
C GLN A 145 -4.20 0.43 -2.09
N LEU A 146 -3.31 -0.34 -2.74
CA LEU A 146 -3.24 -1.78 -2.56
C LEU A 146 -2.86 -2.15 -1.12
N ALA A 147 -1.89 -1.46 -0.53
CA ALA A 147 -1.50 -1.65 0.87
C ALA A 147 -2.68 -1.36 1.82
N ALA A 148 -3.38 -0.25 1.62
CA ALA A 148 -4.55 0.10 2.40
C ALA A 148 -5.68 -0.92 2.23
N LEU A 149 -5.91 -1.41 1.00
CA LEU A 149 -6.95 -2.40 0.71
C LEU A 149 -6.61 -3.78 1.32
N VAL A 150 -5.36 -4.22 1.29
CA VAL A 150 -4.92 -5.45 2.00
C VAL A 150 -5.26 -5.35 3.47
N GLY A 151 -4.91 -4.23 4.11
CA GLY A 151 -5.19 -4.01 5.54
C GLY A 151 -6.68 -3.98 5.85
N ALA A 152 -7.47 -3.28 5.03
CA ALA A 152 -8.89 -3.07 5.28
C ALA A 152 -9.75 -4.33 5.02
N SER A 153 -9.37 -5.13 4.02
CA SER A 153 -10.25 -6.17 3.45
C SER A 153 -9.83 -7.61 3.77
N TYR A 154 -8.98 -7.85 4.77
CA TYR A 154 -8.48 -9.20 5.09
C TYR A 154 -9.58 -10.23 5.46
N ARG A 155 -10.80 -9.76 5.75
CA ARG A 155 -11.97 -10.60 6.00
C ARG A 155 -12.87 -10.80 4.78
N ASN A 156 -12.55 -10.16 3.65
CA ASN A 156 -13.34 -10.30 2.43
C ASN A 156 -12.80 -11.47 1.58
N PRO A 157 -13.51 -12.64 1.54
CA PRO A 157 -13.04 -13.80 0.81
C PRO A 157 -13.00 -13.59 -0.71
N CYS A 158 -13.77 -12.62 -1.25
CA CYS A 158 -13.79 -12.31 -2.68
C CYS A 158 -12.48 -11.68 -3.15
N LEU A 159 -11.69 -11.12 -2.24
CA LEU A 159 -10.40 -10.47 -2.53
C LEU A 159 -9.17 -11.32 -2.14
N GLU A 160 -9.37 -12.58 -1.71
CA GLU A 160 -8.25 -13.44 -1.32
C GLU A 160 -7.55 -14.11 -2.50
N GLY A 161 -8.23 -14.29 -3.62
CA GLY A 161 -7.68 -14.93 -4.80
C GLY A 161 -7.31 -16.41 -4.63
N ASN A 162 -6.63 -16.94 -5.64
CA ASN A 162 -6.27 -18.36 -5.72
C ASN A 162 -4.75 -18.61 -5.86
N GLY A 163 -3.90 -17.60 -5.60
CA GLY A 163 -2.45 -17.64 -5.84
C GLY A 163 -1.68 -18.62 -4.95
N GLY A 164 -2.26 -19.07 -3.84
CA GLY A 164 -1.63 -20.01 -2.90
C GLY A 164 -1.89 -19.66 -1.43
N TRP A 165 -1.43 -20.55 -0.54
CA TRP A 165 -1.31 -20.37 0.91
C TRP A 165 -2.63 -20.03 1.61
N LYS A 166 -3.74 -20.64 1.17
CA LYS A 166 -5.11 -20.33 1.63
C LYS A 166 -5.37 -20.64 3.10
N GLU A 167 -4.56 -21.47 3.71
CA GLU A 167 -4.58 -21.82 5.12
C GLU A 167 -4.07 -20.70 6.03
N TYR A 168 -3.40 -19.68 5.46
CA TYR A 168 -2.88 -18.53 6.18
C TYR A 168 -3.73 -17.28 5.94
N SER A 169 -3.80 -16.43 6.96
CA SER A 169 -4.52 -15.15 6.88
C SER A 169 -3.69 -14.10 6.13
N SER A 170 -4.35 -13.26 5.32
CA SER A 170 -3.77 -12.05 4.72
C SER A 170 -3.76 -10.83 5.66
N GLU A 171 -4.16 -10.99 6.94
CA GLU A 171 -4.18 -9.91 7.93
C GLU A 171 -2.77 -9.33 8.13
N VAL A 172 -2.67 -7.99 8.13
CA VAL A 172 -1.47 -7.24 8.49
C VAL A 172 -1.74 -6.38 9.72
N LYS A 173 -0.69 -6.05 10.48
CA LYS A 173 -0.82 -5.32 11.75
C LYS A 173 -0.71 -3.81 11.59
N ALA A 174 -0.02 -3.35 10.55
CA ALA A 174 0.19 -1.94 10.28
C ALA A 174 0.24 -1.66 8.77
N VAL A 175 -0.28 -0.51 8.37
CA VAL A 175 -0.33 -0.05 6.97
C VAL A 175 0.25 1.35 6.88
N CYS A 176 1.14 1.58 5.92
CA CYS A 176 1.54 2.92 5.52
C CYS A 176 1.09 3.14 4.06
N ASP A 177 0.19 4.12 3.87
CA ASP A 177 -0.31 4.54 2.56
C ASP A 177 0.27 5.92 2.23
N TRP A 178 1.03 5.99 1.15
CA TRP A 178 1.55 7.23 0.59
C TRP A 178 0.70 7.68 -0.59
N TYR A 179 0.06 8.83 -0.44
CA TYR A 179 -0.62 9.64 -1.44
C TYR A 179 -1.60 8.91 -2.38
N CYS A 180 -2.38 7.95 -1.85
CA CYS A 180 -3.49 7.41 -2.63
C CYS A 180 -4.85 7.65 -1.97
N GLY A 181 -4.96 7.35 -0.68
CA GLY A 181 -6.24 7.42 0.03
C GLY A 181 -7.13 6.19 -0.23
N GLY A 182 -8.34 6.25 0.31
CA GLY A 182 -9.19 5.06 0.45
C GLY A 182 -10.39 4.96 -0.47
N ASP A 183 -10.62 5.89 -1.40
CA ASP A 183 -11.85 5.97 -2.20
C ASP A 183 -11.56 5.85 -3.70
N MET A 184 -12.00 4.75 -4.33
CA MET A 184 -11.86 4.49 -5.76
C MET A 184 -13.15 4.76 -6.54
N THR A 185 -14.22 5.22 -5.88
CA THR A 185 -15.53 5.44 -6.54
C THR A 185 -15.51 6.61 -7.53
N HIS A 186 -14.56 7.55 -7.35
CA HIS A 186 -14.33 8.65 -8.30
C HIS A 186 -14.04 8.16 -9.73
N MET A 187 -13.65 6.90 -9.91
CA MET A 187 -13.38 6.28 -11.20
C MET A 187 -14.65 5.80 -11.92
N GLY A 188 -15.75 6.54 -11.76
CA GLY A 188 -16.98 6.35 -12.52
C GLY A 188 -18.20 5.92 -11.74
N ALA A 189 -18.04 5.42 -10.51
CA ALA A 189 -19.15 4.93 -9.69
C ALA A 189 -19.66 5.96 -8.66
N TYR A 190 -19.01 7.10 -8.49
CA TYR A 190 -19.33 8.09 -7.46
C TYR A 190 -20.81 8.44 -7.39
N ALA A 191 -21.46 8.71 -8.53
CA ALA A 191 -22.86 9.10 -8.61
C ALA A 191 -23.85 7.91 -8.52
N CYS A 192 -23.37 6.67 -8.46
CA CYS A 192 -24.25 5.50 -8.41
C CYS A 192 -25.05 5.48 -7.09
N PRO A 193 -26.37 5.24 -7.12
CA PRO A 193 -27.22 5.26 -5.93
C PRO A 193 -26.75 4.31 -4.81
N GLN A 194 -26.24 3.12 -5.16
CA GLN A 194 -25.72 2.13 -4.22
C GLN A 194 -24.50 2.68 -3.46
N VAL A 195 -23.56 3.36 -4.17
CA VAL A 195 -22.37 3.97 -3.59
C VAL A 195 -22.76 5.09 -2.63
N GLN A 196 -23.67 5.99 -3.05
CA GLN A 196 -24.15 7.09 -2.22
C GLN A 196 -24.92 6.60 -1.00
N ALA A 197 -25.72 5.54 -1.15
CA ALA A 197 -26.47 4.94 -0.04
C ALA A 197 -25.50 4.33 1.00
N ARG A 198 -24.51 3.57 0.58
CA ARG A 198 -23.52 2.96 1.48
C ARG A 198 -22.62 4.01 2.15
N ALA A 199 -22.20 5.01 1.42
CA ALA A 199 -21.43 6.12 1.98
C ALA A 199 -22.22 6.89 3.06
N LYS A 200 -23.53 7.12 2.82
CA LYS A 200 -24.42 7.73 3.80
C LYS A 200 -24.62 6.86 5.04
N GLU A 201 -24.81 5.54 4.86
CA GLU A 201 -24.92 4.57 5.94
C GLU A 201 -23.70 4.60 6.85
N LEU A 202 -22.49 4.55 6.26
CA LEU A 202 -21.23 4.65 6.97
C LEU A 202 -20.96 6.07 7.49
N GLY A 203 -21.67 7.07 6.97
CA GLY A 203 -21.45 8.49 7.25
C GLY A 203 -20.04 8.93 6.85
N ILE A 204 -19.51 8.38 5.78
CA ILE A 204 -18.22 8.73 5.19
C ILE A 204 -18.40 9.78 4.10
N ARG A 205 -17.31 10.50 3.82
CA ARG A 205 -17.24 11.50 2.76
C ARG A 205 -16.47 10.90 1.59
N LEU A 206 -17.10 10.88 0.41
CA LEU A 206 -16.46 10.50 -0.84
C LEU A 206 -15.78 11.71 -1.49
N THR A 207 -14.74 11.46 -2.26
CA THR A 207 -13.94 12.51 -2.89
C THR A 207 -14.05 12.41 -4.42
N LEU A 208 -14.15 13.57 -5.08
CA LEU A 208 -14.02 13.69 -6.53
C LEU A 208 -12.65 14.29 -6.89
N MET A 209 -12.09 13.85 -7.99
CA MET A 209 -10.86 14.47 -8.52
C MET A 209 -11.08 15.94 -8.84
N PRO A 210 -10.07 16.81 -8.63
CA PRO A 210 -10.13 18.20 -9.03
C PRO A 210 -10.59 18.34 -10.50
N GLY A 211 -11.55 19.22 -10.74
CA GLY A 211 -12.13 19.45 -12.06
C GLY A 211 -13.24 18.47 -12.51
N GLN A 212 -13.55 17.43 -11.71
CA GLN A 212 -14.75 16.61 -11.93
C GLN A 212 -16.02 17.19 -11.30
N GLN A 213 -15.88 18.13 -10.39
CA GLN A 213 -17.03 18.81 -9.75
C GLN A 213 -17.82 19.61 -10.79
N GLY A 214 -19.10 19.30 -10.94
CA GLY A 214 -20.02 20.02 -11.82
C GLY A 214 -19.90 19.73 -13.32
N LYS A 215 -19.05 18.81 -13.75
CA LYS A 215 -19.02 18.33 -15.12
C LYS A 215 -19.98 17.15 -15.30
N GLU A 216 -20.89 17.26 -16.28
CA GLU A 216 -21.69 16.12 -16.72
C GLU A 216 -20.75 14.98 -17.18
N GLU A 217 -21.17 13.75 -16.97
CA GLU A 217 -20.45 12.52 -17.32
C GLU A 217 -19.92 12.46 -18.76
N LYS A 218 -20.48 13.28 -19.64
CA LYS A 218 -20.13 13.40 -21.08
C LYS A 218 -18.78 14.09 -21.37
N GLN A 219 -18.11 14.68 -20.37
CA GLN A 219 -16.88 15.45 -20.57
C GLN A 219 -15.64 14.80 -19.93
N ARG A 220 -15.73 13.51 -19.58
CA ARG A 220 -14.53 12.78 -19.15
C ARG A 220 -13.56 12.64 -20.31
N ASP A 221 -12.28 12.84 -20.01
CA ASP A 221 -11.20 12.56 -20.95
C ASP A 221 -11.26 11.07 -21.34
N GLU A 222 -11.30 10.78 -22.65
CA GLU A 222 -11.33 9.41 -23.17
C GLU A 222 -10.18 8.53 -22.65
N VAL A 223 -9.06 9.14 -22.26
CA VAL A 223 -7.91 8.45 -21.68
C VAL A 223 -8.23 7.96 -20.27
N GLN A 224 -8.87 8.79 -19.44
CA GLN A 224 -9.30 8.39 -18.08
C GLN A 224 -10.33 7.27 -18.14
N GLU A 225 -11.31 7.34 -19.03
CA GLU A 225 -12.31 6.28 -19.18
C GLU A 225 -11.66 4.95 -19.59
N LYS A 226 -10.65 4.96 -20.47
CA LYS A 226 -9.90 3.75 -20.84
C LYS A 226 -9.21 3.11 -19.64
N ILE A 227 -8.58 3.91 -18.77
CA ILE A 227 -7.93 3.41 -17.54
C ILE A 227 -8.98 2.79 -16.61
N PHE A 228 -10.12 3.43 -16.43
CA PHE A 228 -11.19 2.92 -15.59
C PHE A 228 -11.76 1.60 -16.12
N VAL A 229 -11.93 1.50 -17.45
CA VAL A 229 -12.34 0.25 -18.10
C VAL A 229 -11.30 -0.86 -17.89
N GLN A 230 -10.01 -0.54 -17.96
CA GLN A 230 -8.96 -1.52 -17.64
C GLN A 230 -9.01 -1.98 -16.17
N MET A 231 -9.25 -1.07 -15.22
CA MET A 231 -9.34 -1.40 -13.80
C MET A 231 -10.52 -2.33 -13.50
N PHE A 232 -11.69 -2.06 -14.06
CA PHE A 232 -12.92 -2.78 -13.72
C PHE A 232 -13.31 -3.86 -14.76
N GLY A 233 -12.62 -3.93 -15.90
CA GLY A 233 -13.03 -4.75 -17.05
C GLY A 233 -14.30 -4.23 -17.76
N ARG A 234 -14.84 -3.09 -17.33
CA ARG A 234 -16.05 -2.40 -17.81
C ARG A 234 -16.07 -0.96 -17.30
N PRO A 235 -16.95 -0.08 -17.84
CA PRO A 235 -17.10 1.28 -17.30
C PRO A 235 -17.38 1.28 -15.79
N GLY A 236 -16.75 2.18 -15.02
CA GLY A 236 -16.88 2.23 -13.57
C GLY A 236 -18.33 2.38 -13.08
N ARG A 237 -19.20 3.12 -13.82
CA ARG A 237 -20.64 3.24 -13.52
C ARG A 237 -21.41 1.91 -13.59
N GLU A 238 -20.87 0.93 -14.29
CA GLU A 238 -21.41 -0.42 -14.43
C GLU A 238 -20.80 -1.41 -13.42
N ALA A 239 -19.89 -0.92 -12.57
CA ALA A 239 -19.18 -1.70 -11.55
C ALA A 239 -19.22 -1.06 -10.16
N PRO A 240 -20.37 -0.53 -9.67
CA PRO A 240 -20.41 0.17 -8.39
C PRO A 240 -20.04 -0.71 -7.20
N GLU A 241 -20.40 -2.00 -7.22
CA GLU A 241 -20.06 -2.96 -6.16
C GLU A 241 -18.55 -3.20 -6.12
N LEU A 242 -17.91 -3.47 -7.26
CA LEU A 242 -16.46 -3.65 -7.34
C LEU A 242 -15.73 -2.35 -6.95
N SER A 243 -16.24 -1.20 -7.36
CA SER A 243 -15.68 0.09 -7.01
C SER A 243 -15.68 0.33 -5.49
N MET A 244 -16.75 -0.04 -4.78
CA MET A 244 -16.78 -0.04 -3.31
C MET A 244 -15.85 -1.11 -2.73
N GLU A 245 -15.86 -2.31 -3.30
CA GLU A 245 -15.07 -3.45 -2.82
C GLU A 245 -13.57 -3.19 -2.85
N ILE A 246 -13.08 -2.43 -3.84
CA ILE A 246 -11.65 -2.03 -3.93
C ILE A 246 -11.34 -0.69 -3.25
N SER A 247 -12.29 -0.11 -2.55
CA SER A 247 -12.12 1.14 -1.80
C SER A 247 -11.99 0.88 -0.30
N PRO A 248 -10.80 1.02 0.29
CA PRO A 248 -10.56 0.79 1.72
C PRO A 248 -11.55 1.52 2.64
N ILE A 249 -12.01 2.70 2.27
CA ILE A 249 -12.94 3.52 3.07
C ILE A 249 -14.29 2.83 3.34
N PHE A 250 -14.70 1.86 2.53
CA PHE A 250 -15.96 1.13 2.74
C PHE A 250 -15.86 -0.03 3.74
N TYR A 251 -14.66 -0.24 4.33
CA TYR A 251 -14.40 -1.26 5.37
C TYR A 251 -14.18 -0.66 6.76
N VAL A 252 -14.40 0.65 6.94
CA VAL A 252 -14.11 1.32 8.23
C VAL A 252 -15.00 0.85 9.38
N ASP A 253 -16.14 0.22 9.12
CA ASP A 253 -17.00 -0.42 10.11
C ASP A 253 -16.49 -1.81 10.58
N GLN A 254 -15.38 -2.29 10.03
CA GLN A 254 -14.72 -3.54 10.40
C GLN A 254 -13.46 -3.25 11.23
N LYS A 255 -12.92 -4.28 11.92
CA LYS A 255 -11.62 -4.17 12.60
C LYS A 255 -10.53 -3.81 11.59
N GLN A 256 -9.75 -2.80 11.89
CA GLN A 256 -8.67 -2.29 11.04
C GLN A 256 -7.30 -2.47 11.70
N PRO A 257 -6.19 -2.55 10.90
CA PRO A 257 -4.83 -2.40 11.39
C PRO A 257 -4.56 -0.95 11.84
N ALA A 258 -3.36 -0.70 12.36
CA ALA A 258 -2.90 0.69 12.53
C ALA A 258 -2.53 1.32 11.19
N TYR A 259 -2.88 2.59 10.97
CA TYR A 259 -2.60 3.32 9.73
C TYR A 259 -1.66 4.51 9.93
N LEU A 260 -0.73 4.67 8.99
CA LEU A 260 -0.03 5.93 8.71
C LEU A 260 -0.38 6.34 7.29
N LEU A 261 -1.10 7.45 7.14
CA LEU A 261 -1.45 8.05 5.85
C LEU A 261 -0.55 9.28 5.65
N MET A 262 0.18 9.35 4.54
CA MET A 262 1.02 10.51 4.24
C MET A 262 0.71 11.04 2.84
N HIS A 263 0.54 12.37 2.71
CA HIS A 263 0.18 12.99 1.43
C HIS A 263 0.84 14.35 1.27
N GLY A 264 1.33 14.64 0.07
CA GLY A 264 1.88 15.97 -0.26
C GLY A 264 0.77 17.01 -0.41
N ASP A 265 0.95 18.20 0.18
CA ASP A 265 -0.04 19.29 0.09
C ASP A 265 -0.16 19.92 -1.31
N SER A 266 0.85 19.67 -2.15
CA SER A 266 0.95 20.20 -3.52
C SER A 266 0.75 19.12 -4.59
N ASP A 267 0.15 17.97 -4.23
CA ASP A 267 -0.13 16.88 -5.14
C ASP A 267 -1.20 17.26 -6.17
N GLN A 268 -0.80 17.26 -7.44
CA GLN A 268 -1.68 17.61 -8.58
C GLN A 268 -2.26 16.36 -9.28
N ALA A 269 -1.75 15.17 -8.97
CA ALA A 269 -2.22 13.92 -9.56
C ALA A 269 -3.36 13.29 -8.74
N VAL A 270 -3.20 13.26 -7.42
CA VAL A 270 -4.22 12.77 -6.47
C VAL A 270 -4.43 13.83 -5.40
N SER A 271 -5.66 14.28 -5.20
CA SER A 271 -5.94 15.29 -4.18
C SER A 271 -5.66 14.75 -2.76
N PRO A 272 -4.97 15.52 -1.89
CA PRO A 272 -4.78 15.14 -0.49
C PRO A 272 -6.10 14.91 0.27
N GLU A 273 -7.21 15.42 -0.26
CA GLU A 273 -8.54 15.22 0.31
C GLU A 273 -8.95 13.74 0.36
N PHE A 274 -8.44 12.90 -0.56
CA PHE A 274 -8.68 11.45 -0.53
C PHE A 274 -8.11 10.81 0.74
N SER A 275 -6.86 11.11 1.06
CA SER A 275 -6.22 10.60 2.28
C SER A 275 -6.84 11.20 3.54
N TYR A 276 -7.20 12.48 3.51
CA TYR A 276 -7.85 13.14 4.64
C TYR A 276 -9.23 12.54 4.94
N ASN A 277 -10.07 12.32 3.92
CA ASN A 277 -11.40 11.74 4.11
C ASN A 277 -11.33 10.28 4.61
N TYR A 278 -10.33 9.52 4.16
CA TYR A 278 -10.09 8.17 4.68
C TYR A 278 -9.63 8.20 6.14
N TYR A 279 -8.72 9.10 6.49
CA TYR A 279 -8.28 9.33 7.87
C TYR A 279 -9.46 9.71 8.78
N ASP A 280 -10.28 10.68 8.37
CA ASP A 280 -11.47 11.11 9.11
C ASP A 280 -12.43 9.94 9.35
N ALA A 281 -12.65 9.11 8.33
CA ALA A 281 -13.48 7.91 8.43
C ALA A 281 -12.90 6.88 9.42
N LEU A 282 -11.59 6.62 9.38
CA LEU A 282 -10.92 5.73 10.33
C LEU A 282 -11.06 6.22 11.77
N LEU A 283 -10.84 7.50 12.02
CA LEU A 283 -10.98 8.09 13.37
C LEU A 283 -12.42 8.03 13.87
N LYS A 284 -13.40 8.26 13.00
CA LYS A 284 -14.82 8.21 13.33
C LYS A 284 -15.21 6.83 13.89
N TYR A 285 -14.60 5.76 13.39
CA TYR A 285 -14.82 4.39 13.86
C TYR A 285 -13.85 3.96 14.97
N GLY A 286 -13.04 4.88 15.50
CA GLY A 286 -12.15 4.64 16.63
C GLY A 286 -10.88 3.84 16.27
N HIS A 287 -10.49 3.82 15.00
CA HIS A 287 -9.30 3.11 14.57
C HIS A 287 -8.02 3.93 14.83
N ASP A 288 -6.91 3.20 15.01
CA ASP A 288 -5.58 3.78 15.20
C ASP A 288 -5.05 4.28 13.85
N ALA A 289 -5.16 5.57 13.63
CA ALA A 289 -4.71 6.22 12.40
C ALA A 289 -3.95 7.51 12.68
N THR A 290 -2.95 7.77 11.86
CA THR A 290 -2.17 9.02 11.84
C THR A 290 -2.16 9.56 10.42
N PHE A 291 -2.41 10.85 10.24
CA PHE A 291 -2.30 11.54 8.97
C PHE A 291 -1.18 12.58 9.01
N VAL A 292 -0.30 12.54 8.03
CA VAL A 292 0.80 13.50 7.85
C VAL A 292 0.64 14.21 6.50
N LEU A 293 0.26 15.48 6.54
CA LEU A 293 0.27 16.34 5.37
C LEU A 293 1.69 16.89 5.18
N VAL A 294 2.32 16.53 4.06
CA VAL A 294 3.72 16.83 3.78
C VAL A 294 3.83 18.13 2.99
N PRO A 295 4.41 19.20 3.57
CA PRO A 295 4.40 20.52 2.94
C PRO A 295 5.29 20.57 1.70
N ARG A 296 4.78 21.22 0.66
CA ARG A 296 5.49 21.47 -0.62
C ARG A 296 5.95 20.22 -1.35
N GLN A 297 5.31 19.06 -1.11
CA GLN A 297 5.54 17.84 -1.84
C GLN A 297 4.38 17.57 -2.81
N GLY A 298 4.72 17.11 -4.01
CA GLY A 298 3.76 16.67 -5.02
C GLY A 298 3.52 15.17 -4.96
N HIS A 299 3.03 14.61 -6.08
CA HIS A 299 2.89 13.16 -6.28
C HIS A 299 4.27 12.55 -6.54
N GLY A 300 4.64 11.50 -5.79
CA GLY A 300 5.93 10.82 -5.90
C GLY A 300 6.66 10.72 -4.57
N PHE A 301 7.84 10.09 -4.55
CA PHE A 301 8.62 9.89 -3.34
C PHE A 301 8.92 11.21 -2.63
N PHE A 302 8.65 11.27 -1.34
CA PHE A 302 8.92 12.45 -0.54
C PHE A 302 10.43 12.70 -0.41
N ARG A 303 10.81 13.96 -0.66
CA ARG A 303 12.22 14.37 -0.55
C ARG A 303 12.56 14.72 0.89
N GLY A 304 13.56 14.04 1.43
CA GLY A 304 14.08 14.27 2.78
C GLY A 304 13.96 13.02 3.67
N GLN A 305 15.07 12.68 4.31
CA GLN A 305 15.20 11.51 5.17
C GLN A 305 14.15 11.46 6.31
N GLY A 306 13.80 12.62 6.87
CA GLY A 306 12.85 12.69 7.97
C GLY A 306 11.47 12.07 7.69
N TYR A 307 11.03 12.02 6.43
CA TYR A 307 9.76 11.39 6.07
C TYR A 307 9.85 9.86 6.13
N TYR A 308 10.99 9.30 5.75
CA TYR A 308 11.25 7.86 5.90
C TYR A 308 11.39 7.48 7.37
N ASP A 309 12.02 8.33 8.19
CA ASP A 309 12.13 8.13 9.64
C ASP A 309 10.74 8.07 10.31
N ILE A 310 9.77 8.88 9.86
CA ILE A 310 8.38 8.82 10.32
C ILE A 310 7.80 7.42 10.05
N VAL A 311 7.96 6.90 8.83
CA VAL A 311 7.46 5.58 8.43
C VAL A 311 8.12 4.47 9.25
N LEU A 312 9.45 4.48 9.34
CA LEU A 312 10.19 3.43 10.05
C LEU A 312 9.90 3.43 11.56
N ASN A 313 9.77 4.61 12.17
CA ASN A 313 9.37 4.74 13.56
C ASN A 313 7.91 4.28 13.79
N PHE A 314 6.99 4.55 12.85
CA PHE A 314 5.64 4.02 12.91
C PHE A 314 5.65 2.48 12.91
N PHE A 315 6.33 1.83 11.97
CA PHE A 315 6.41 0.37 11.93
C PHE A 315 7.10 -0.19 13.18
N ARG A 316 8.18 0.43 13.64
CA ARG A 316 8.84 0.01 14.90
C ARG A 316 7.86 0.03 16.08
N LYS A 317 7.10 1.12 16.24
CA LYS A 317 6.12 1.26 17.32
C LYS A 317 4.98 0.23 17.24
N LYS A 318 4.55 -0.14 16.01
CA LYS A 318 3.39 -1.01 15.80
C LYS A 318 3.74 -2.49 15.70
N LEU A 319 4.94 -2.84 15.22
CA LEU A 319 5.32 -4.21 14.92
C LEU A 319 6.31 -4.82 15.93
N VAL A 320 7.13 -4.00 16.57
CA VAL A 320 8.08 -4.50 17.57
C VAL A 320 7.38 -4.47 18.95
N PRO A 321 7.17 -5.63 19.60
CA PRO A 321 6.61 -5.66 20.96
C PRO A 321 7.50 -4.87 21.92
N CYS A 322 6.90 -4.03 22.76
CA CYS A 322 7.62 -3.43 23.88
C CYS A 322 8.23 -4.57 24.72
N SER A 323 9.53 -4.55 24.96
CA SER A 323 10.16 -5.48 25.90
C SER A 323 9.57 -5.21 27.29
N ASP A 324 8.83 -6.17 27.84
CA ASP A 324 8.39 -6.12 29.23
C ASP A 324 9.64 -5.97 30.13
N GLY A 325 9.87 -4.79 30.69
CA GLY A 325 10.90 -4.61 31.72
C GLY A 325 11.82 -3.40 31.63
N GLY A 326 11.63 -2.47 30.69
CA GLY A 326 12.35 -1.18 30.72
C GLY A 326 11.53 -0.14 31.47
N LYS A 327 11.96 0.22 32.69
CA LYS A 327 11.48 1.44 33.35
C LYS A 327 11.63 2.61 32.40
N GLU A 328 10.56 3.38 32.25
CA GLU A 328 10.57 4.67 31.56
C GLU A 328 11.80 5.47 32.00
N ALA A 329 12.77 5.62 31.10
CA ALA A 329 13.75 6.69 31.21
C ALA A 329 13.09 7.95 30.72
N ASP A 330 12.91 8.86 31.65
CA ASP A 330 12.27 10.16 31.52
C ASP A 330 12.55 10.89 30.19
N GLY A 331 11.48 11.36 29.53
CA GLY A 331 11.54 12.62 28.80
C GLY A 331 11.24 12.64 27.31
N LEU A 332 10.63 11.58 26.69
CA LEU A 332 9.99 11.76 25.37
C LEU A 332 8.67 10.99 25.35
N MET A 333 7.57 11.73 25.35
CA MET A 333 6.22 11.18 25.26
C MET A 333 6.10 10.24 24.04
N CYS A 334 5.69 9.02 24.30
CA CYS A 334 5.23 8.03 23.32
C CYS A 334 3.97 8.51 22.59
#